data_0ba06a8482858048a400cf630ac9741e
#
_entry.id   0ba06a8482858048a400cf630ac9741e
#
_cell.length_a   1.000
_cell.length_b   1.000
_cell.length_c   1.000
_cell.angle_alpha   90.00
_cell.angle_beta   90.00
_cell.angle_gamma   90.00
#
_symmetry.space_group_name_H-M   'P 1'
#
loop_
_entity.id
_entity.type
_entity.pdbx_description
1 polymer ?
#
loop_
_entity_poly.entity_id
_entity_poly.type
_entity_poly.pdbx_seq_one_letter_code
_entity_poly.pdbx_strand_id
1 'polypeptide(L)'
;MDRCEKLRDNLYSAELFTGSITLQKEHLAEIFYIVNRTNDSEFVKKEALQIITQFGKTKYHFCGKHSELWQMIFNDTALKIYPTDSEKVITRKYESTENFADELSSALQEKYFVPTDFYLIYDDEEMYKQVVGMTE
;
A
#
# COMPACT_ATOMS: atom_id res chain seq x y z
N MET A 1 -10.95 1.69 -16.03
CA MET A 1 -11.02 3.07 -15.61
C MET A 1 -10.20 3.27 -14.34
N ASP A 2 -9.35 4.28 -14.34
CA ASP A 2 -8.50 4.57 -13.19
C ASP A 2 -9.33 5.18 -12.07
N ARG A 3 -9.25 4.62 -10.87
CA ARG A 3 -9.96 5.10 -9.69
C ARG A 3 -9.05 5.79 -8.69
N CYS A 4 -7.82 6.06 -9.11
CA CYS A 4 -6.85 6.71 -8.24
C CYS A 4 -7.18 8.20 -8.15
N GLU A 5 -7.39 8.69 -6.92
CA GLU A 5 -7.70 10.08 -6.64
C GLU A 5 -6.50 10.76 -6.01
N LYS A 6 -6.09 11.90 -6.55
CA LYS A 6 -4.99 12.66 -5.98
C LYS A 6 -5.47 13.45 -4.78
N LEU A 7 -4.91 13.18 -3.60
CA LEU A 7 -5.27 13.89 -2.36
C LEU A 7 -4.44 15.16 -2.17
N ARG A 8 -3.16 15.09 -2.49
CA ARG A 8 -2.23 16.23 -2.47
C ARG A 8 -0.96 15.83 -3.22
N ASP A 9 0.02 16.70 -3.30
CA ASP A 9 1.16 16.66 -4.20
C ASP A 9 1.64 15.28 -4.66
N ASN A 10 1.93 14.37 -3.72
CA ASN A 10 2.44 13.05 -4.03
C ASN A 10 1.67 11.94 -3.31
N LEU A 11 0.46 12.23 -2.86
CA LEU A 11 -0.41 11.26 -2.18
C LEU A 11 -1.66 11.00 -2.99
N TYR A 12 -1.87 9.75 -3.34
CA TYR A 12 -3.03 9.28 -4.09
C TYR A 12 -3.80 8.24 -3.27
N SER A 13 -5.09 8.12 -3.53
CA SER A 13 -5.91 7.10 -2.87
C SER A 13 -6.76 6.35 -3.86
N ALA A 14 -7.14 5.13 -3.50
CA ALA A 14 -8.02 4.28 -4.31
C ALA A 14 -8.74 3.29 -3.42
N GLU A 15 -9.99 2.98 -3.77
CA GLU A 15 -10.70 1.88 -3.13
C GLU A 15 -10.23 0.56 -3.70
N LEU A 16 -10.12 -0.44 -2.84
CA LEU A 16 -9.55 -1.74 -3.21
C LEU A 16 -10.39 -2.48 -4.26
N PHE A 17 -11.71 -2.35 -4.19
CA PHE A 17 -12.63 -3.13 -5.03
C PHE A 17 -13.20 -2.38 -6.24
N THR A 18 -12.60 -1.29 -6.64
CA THR A 18 -13.17 -0.46 -7.70
C THR A 18 -12.57 -0.72 -9.08
N GLY A 19 -12.14 -1.96 -9.33
CA GLY A 19 -11.58 -2.36 -10.62
C GLY A 19 -10.08 -2.21 -10.68
N SER A 20 -9.53 -2.17 -11.88
CA SER A 20 -8.09 -2.06 -12.06
C SER A 20 -7.59 -0.69 -11.60
N ILE A 21 -6.51 -0.68 -10.87
CA ILE A 21 -5.83 0.55 -10.48
C ILE A 21 -4.63 0.71 -11.42
N THR A 22 -4.66 1.77 -12.21
CA THR A 22 -3.52 2.12 -13.05
C THR A 22 -2.73 3.19 -12.31
N LEU A 23 -1.60 2.78 -11.76
CA LEU A 23 -0.74 3.68 -11.02
C LEU A 23 0.36 4.20 -11.92
N GLN A 24 0.76 5.45 -11.72
CA GLN A 24 1.83 6.06 -12.52
C GLN A 24 3.18 5.52 -12.08
N LYS A 25 4.04 5.21 -13.05
CA LYS A 25 5.34 4.58 -12.78
C LYS A 25 6.53 5.49 -13.01
N GLU A 26 6.31 6.76 -13.24
CA GLU A 26 7.40 7.70 -13.51
C GLU A 26 8.24 8.00 -12.27
N HIS A 27 7.65 7.77 -11.09
CA HIS A 27 8.30 7.99 -9.81
C HIS A 27 8.45 6.66 -9.08
N LEU A 28 9.29 6.64 -8.05
CA LEU A 28 9.25 5.56 -7.08
C LEU A 28 7.92 5.61 -6.34
N ALA A 29 7.50 4.47 -5.81
CA ALA A 29 6.22 4.40 -5.10
C ALA A 29 6.34 3.61 -3.80
N GLU A 30 5.61 4.04 -2.78
CA GLU A 30 5.33 3.25 -1.59
C GLU A 30 3.83 3.05 -1.48
N ILE A 31 3.43 1.86 -1.08
CA ILE A 31 2.03 1.47 -1.07
C ILE A 31 1.57 1.26 0.37
N PHE A 32 0.51 1.96 0.75
CA PHE A 32 -0.10 1.88 2.08
C PHE A 32 -1.49 1.28 1.94
N TYR A 33 -1.73 0.15 2.61
CA TYR A 33 -3.00 -0.57 2.54
C TYR A 33 -3.76 -0.50 3.86
N ILE A 34 -5.03 -0.13 3.79
CA ILE A 34 -5.99 -0.31 4.88
C ILE A 34 -6.81 -1.54 4.55
N VAL A 35 -6.63 -2.63 5.30
CA VAL A 35 -7.21 -3.94 4.99
C VAL A 35 -7.99 -4.47 6.18
N ASN A 36 -9.12 -3.83 6.44
CA ASN A 36 -9.96 -4.13 7.59
C ASN A 36 -11.11 -5.11 7.28
N ARG A 37 -11.46 -5.29 6.00
CA ARG A 37 -12.60 -6.10 5.58
C ARG A 37 -12.23 -7.26 4.66
N THR A 38 -11.08 -7.24 4.04
CA THR A 38 -10.70 -8.18 2.99
C THR A 38 -9.84 -9.31 3.55
N ASN A 39 -10.43 -10.49 3.68
CA ASN A 39 -9.74 -11.69 4.17
C ASN A 39 -9.77 -12.87 3.19
N ASP A 40 -10.17 -12.63 1.94
CA ASP A 40 -10.17 -13.66 0.90
C ASP A 40 -8.74 -13.84 0.36
N SER A 41 -8.10 -14.95 0.71
CA SER A 41 -6.71 -15.19 0.35
C SER A 41 -6.47 -15.21 -1.17
N GLU A 42 -7.44 -15.69 -1.94
CA GLU A 42 -7.30 -15.71 -3.41
C GLU A 42 -7.29 -14.30 -3.98
N PHE A 43 -8.16 -13.42 -3.46
CA PHE A 43 -8.16 -12.01 -3.84
C PHE A 43 -6.83 -11.35 -3.48
N VAL A 44 -6.35 -11.57 -2.25
CA VAL A 44 -5.10 -10.96 -1.78
C VAL A 44 -3.91 -11.44 -2.60
N LYS A 45 -3.89 -12.71 -3.00
CA LYS A 45 -2.82 -13.24 -3.86
C LYS A 45 -2.80 -12.55 -5.22
N LYS A 46 -3.97 -12.32 -5.83
CA LYS A 46 -4.07 -11.61 -7.10
C LYS A 46 -3.60 -10.17 -6.98
N GLU A 47 -4.03 -9.50 -5.93
CA GLU A 47 -3.63 -8.12 -5.67
C GLU A 47 -2.12 -8.04 -5.46
N ALA A 48 -1.55 -8.92 -4.63
CA ALA A 48 -0.11 -8.95 -4.37
C ALA A 48 0.69 -9.17 -5.65
N LEU A 49 0.27 -10.14 -6.47
CA LEU A 49 0.96 -10.43 -7.72
C LEU A 49 0.94 -9.21 -8.65
N GLN A 50 -0.21 -8.57 -8.78
CA GLN A 50 -0.37 -7.42 -9.66
C GLN A 50 0.47 -6.24 -9.18
N ILE A 51 0.40 -5.90 -7.90
CA ILE A 51 1.05 -4.72 -7.34
C ILE A 51 2.56 -4.91 -7.28
N ILE A 52 3.05 -6.06 -6.84
CA ILE A 52 4.50 -6.31 -6.76
C ILE A 52 5.10 -6.38 -8.16
N THR A 53 4.39 -6.98 -9.12
CA THR A 53 4.84 -7.00 -10.52
C THR A 53 4.96 -5.58 -11.07
N GLN A 54 4.03 -4.71 -10.69
CA GLN A 54 3.99 -3.35 -11.19
C GLN A 54 5.01 -2.42 -10.53
N PHE A 55 5.14 -2.50 -9.20
CA PHE A 55 5.98 -1.57 -8.43
C PHE A 55 7.28 -2.17 -7.93
N GLY A 56 7.35 -3.48 -7.82
CA GLY A 56 8.60 -4.17 -7.54
C GLY A 56 9.10 -4.01 -6.10
N LYS A 57 10.38 -3.78 -6.00
CA LYS A 57 11.13 -3.77 -4.74
C LYS A 57 10.95 -2.44 -4.03
N THR A 58 9.88 -2.31 -3.29
CA THR A 58 9.56 -1.12 -2.50
C THR A 58 8.92 -1.53 -1.17
N LYS A 59 8.40 -0.54 -0.45
CA LYS A 59 7.75 -0.78 0.84
C LYS A 59 6.24 -0.89 0.68
N TYR A 60 5.69 -1.89 1.33
CA TYR A 60 4.24 -2.15 1.37
C TYR A 60 3.82 -2.16 2.83
N HIS A 61 2.91 -1.26 3.20
CA HIS A 61 2.49 -1.06 4.58
C HIS A 61 1.04 -1.52 4.74
N PHE A 62 0.75 -2.19 5.85
CA PHE A 62 -0.58 -2.76 6.09
C PHE A 62 -1.10 -2.38 7.46
N CYS A 63 -2.35 -1.95 7.52
CA CYS A 63 -3.06 -1.61 8.74
C CYS A 63 -4.46 -2.20 8.66
N GLY A 64 -5.03 -2.58 9.80
CA GLY A 64 -6.38 -3.11 9.87
C GLY A 64 -6.41 -4.56 10.32
N LYS A 65 -7.61 -5.07 10.45
CA LYS A 65 -7.89 -6.39 11.04
C LYS A 65 -7.15 -7.53 10.33
N HIS A 66 -6.97 -7.43 9.02
CA HIS A 66 -6.39 -8.51 8.21
C HIS A 66 -4.96 -8.21 7.74
N SER A 67 -4.29 -7.25 8.37
CA SER A 67 -2.93 -6.86 8.00
C SER A 67 -1.92 -8.01 8.03
N GLU A 68 -2.06 -8.92 8.99
CA GLU A 68 -1.17 -10.08 9.10
C GLU A 68 -1.30 -11.03 7.91
N LEU A 69 -2.53 -11.32 7.49
CA LEU A 69 -2.79 -12.15 6.32
C LEU A 69 -2.20 -11.51 5.06
N TRP A 70 -2.41 -10.22 4.88
CA TRP A 70 -1.89 -9.48 3.73
C TRP A 70 -0.37 -9.47 3.71
N GLN A 71 0.26 -9.21 4.86
CA GLN A 71 1.73 -9.22 4.95
C GLN A 71 2.30 -10.59 4.58
N MET A 72 1.71 -11.66 5.09
CA MET A 72 2.14 -13.02 4.82
C MET A 72 2.07 -13.33 3.32
N ILE A 73 0.95 -12.99 2.69
CA ILE A 73 0.74 -13.27 1.26
C ILE A 73 1.69 -12.43 0.39
N PHE A 74 1.91 -11.16 0.77
CA PHE A 74 2.86 -10.31 0.05
C PHE A 74 4.28 -10.86 0.15
N ASN A 75 4.70 -11.33 1.31
CA ASN A 75 6.02 -11.94 1.50
C ASN A 75 6.17 -13.21 0.63
N ASP A 76 5.16 -14.06 0.62
CA ASP A 76 5.18 -15.28 -0.20
C ASP A 76 5.23 -14.96 -1.69
N THR A 77 4.48 -13.95 -2.11
CA THR A 77 4.46 -13.51 -3.51
C THR A 77 5.82 -12.93 -3.92
N ALA A 78 6.44 -12.16 -3.03
CA ALA A 78 7.77 -11.59 -3.28
C ALA A 78 8.81 -12.69 -3.49
N LEU A 79 8.74 -13.77 -2.71
CA LEU A 79 9.63 -14.92 -2.88
C LEU A 79 9.47 -15.58 -4.25
N LYS A 80 8.27 -15.62 -4.78
CA LYS A 80 7.99 -16.20 -6.09
C LYS A 80 8.50 -15.32 -7.22
N ILE A 81 8.32 -14.02 -7.11
CA ILE A 81 8.72 -13.05 -8.14
C ILE A 81 10.24 -12.81 -8.10
N TYR A 82 10.79 -12.68 -6.90
CA TYR A 82 12.20 -12.38 -6.68
C TYR A 82 12.86 -13.43 -5.78
N PRO A 83 13.19 -14.62 -6.31
CA PRO A 83 13.73 -15.70 -5.46
C PRO A 83 15.03 -15.35 -4.74
N THR A 84 15.84 -14.46 -5.30
CA THR A 84 17.13 -14.08 -4.73
C THR A 84 17.14 -12.70 -4.09
N ASP A 85 16.12 -11.86 -4.35
CA ASP A 85 16.07 -10.48 -3.90
C ASP A 85 14.80 -10.17 -3.12
N SER A 86 14.10 -11.18 -2.61
CA SER A 86 12.80 -10.96 -1.93
C SER A 86 12.92 -10.05 -0.72
N GLU A 87 14.08 -9.98 -0.06
CA GLU A 87 14.29 -9.09 1.09
C GLU A 87 14.22 -7.61 0.72
N LYS A 88 14.29 -7.28 -0.57
CA LYS A 88 14.15 -5.90 -1.05
C LYS A 88 12.69 -5.48 -1.20
N VAL A 89 11.77 -6.44 -1.14
CA VAL A 89 10.33 -6.16 -1.01
C VAL A 89 10.05 -6.10 0.48
N ILE A 90 9.87 -4.89 1.01
CA ILE A 90 9.73 -4.66 2.45
C ILE A 90 8.24 -4.60 2.79
N THR A 91 7.81 -5.42 3.76
CA THR A 91 6.44 -5.41 4.23
C THR A 91 6.42 -5.05 5.71
N ARG A 92 5.49 -4.17 6.10
CA ARG A 92 5.31 -3.75 7.49
C ARG A 92 3.83 -3.77 7.83
N LYS A 93 3.50 -4.25 9.03
CA LYS A 93 2.15 -4.15 9.55
C LYS A 93 2.15 -3.25 10.79
N TYR A 94 1.01 -2.60 11.03
CA TYR A 94 0.86 -1.63 12.11
C TYR A 94 -0.30 -2.05 13.00
N GLU A 95 -0.08 -1.99 14.31
CA GLU A 95 -1.07 -2.39 15.30
C GLU A 95 -2.18 -1.35 15.48
N SER A 96 -1.91 -0.10 15.10
CA SER A 96 -2.90 0.98 15.24
C SER A 96 -2.93 1.87 14.01
N THR A 97 -4.09 2.51 13.80
CA THR A 97 -4.23 3.51 12.73
C THR A 97 -3.33 4.70 12.96
N GLU A 98 -3.07 5.05 14.22
CA GLU A 98 -2.20 6.19 14.57
C GLU A 98 -0.77 5.94 14.13
N ASN A 99 -0.22 4.76 14.41
CA ASN A 99 1.14 4.42 14.00
C ASN A 99 1.25 4.36 12.47
N PHE A 100 0.23 3.83 11.81
CA PHE A 100 0.18 3.77 10.35
C PHE A 100 0.15 5.18 9.74
N ALA A 101 -0.70 6.05 10.28
CA ALA A 101 -0.80 7.44 9.83
C ALA A 101 0.49 8.22 10.10
N ASP A 102 1.14 7.99 11.23
CA ASP A 102 2.42 8.62 11.57
C ASP A 102 3.51 8.25 10.57
N GLU A 103 3.56 6.98 10.17
CA GLU A 103 4.52 6.54 9.17
C GLU A 103 4.26 7.19 7.81
N LEU A 104 3.00 7.26 7.41
CA LEU A 104 2.61 7.93 6.16
C LEU A 104 2.97 9.42 6.21
N SER A 105 2.65 10.10 7.31
CA SER A 105 3.00 11.52 7.49
C SER A 105 4.51 11.74 7.40
N SER A 106 5.29 10.90 8.09
CA SER A 106 6.74 11.01 8.07
C SER A 106 7.29 10.80 6.66
N ALA A 107 6.76 9.81 5.96
CA ALA A 107 7.19 9.52 4.59
C ALA A 107 6.89 10.69 3.64
N LEU A 108 5.71 11.30 3.78
CA LEU A 108 5.32 12.44 2.96
C LEU A 108 6.19 13.67 3.19
N GLN A 109 6.76 13.82 4.39
CA GLN A 109 7.60 14.96 4.74
C GLN A 109 9.06 14.77 4.35
N GLU A 110 9.49 13.54 4.09
CA GLU A 110 10.86 13.27 3.69
C GLU A 110 11.14 13.82 2.30
N LYS A 111 12.37 14.32 2.10
CA LYS A 111 12.82 14.79 0.81
C LYS A 111 13.72 13.72 0.20
N TYR A 112 13.25 13.13 -0.88
CA TYR A 112 14.01 12.12 -1.60
C TYR A 112 14.73 12.74 -2.79
N PHE A 113 15.87 12.18 -3.16
CA PHE A 113 16.57 12.57 -4.37
C PHE A 113 15.76 12.21 -5.63
N VAL A 114 15.01 11.11 -5.55
CA VAL A 114 14.12 10.67 -6.62
C VAL A 114 12.68 10.92 -6.15
N PRO A 115 11.83 11.54 -6.98
CA PRO A 115 10.43 11.74 -6.60
C PRO A 115 9.76 10.42 -6.25
N THR A 116 9.02 10.41 -5.14
CA THR A 116 8.31 9.22 -4.65
C THR A 116 6.84 9.57 -4.47
N ASP A 117 5.98 8.76 -5.05
CA ASP A 117 4.54 8.85 -4.89
C ASP A 117 4.07 7.84 -3.85
N PHE A 118 3.03 8.21 -3.11
CA PHE A 118 2.45 7.37 -2.05
C PHE A 118 1.02 7.05 -2.43
N TYR A 119 0.66 5.78 -2.32
CA TYR A 119 -0.69 5.31 -2.67
C TYR A 119 -1.34 4.70 -1.43
N LEU A 120 -2.50 5.24 -1.08
CA LEU A 120 -3.30 4.75 0.05
C LEU A 120 -4.49 3.99 -0.52
N ILE A 121 -4.45 2.68 -0.42
CA ILE A 121 -5.46 1.77 -0.96
C ILE A 121 -6.24 1.19 0.21
N TYR A 122 -7.57 1.28 0.16
CA TYR A 122 -8.39 0.96 1.33
C TYR A 122 -9.63 0.14 1.00
N ASP A 123 -10.08 -0.65 1.96
CA ASP A 123 -11.32 -1.40 1.91
C ASP A 123 -12.33 -0.94 2.98
N ASP A 124 -11.98 0.04 3.79
CA ASP A 124 -12.81 0.59 4.86
C ASP A 124 -12.73 2.11 4.79
N GLU A 125 -13.82 2.73 4.33
CA GLU A 125 -13.86 4.18 4.10
C GLU A 125 -13.75 4.97 5.39
N GLU A 126 -14.36 4.50 6.48
CA GLU A 126 -14.30 5.18 7.76
C GLU A 126 -12.87 5.24 8.30
N MET A 127 -12.18 4.12 8.25
CA MET A 127 -10.78 4.02 8.66
C MET A 127 -9.88 4.88 7.76
N TYR A 128 -10.16 4.88 6.46
CA TYR A 128 -9.48 5.73 5.49
C TYR A 128 -9.60 7.21 5.86
N LYS A 129 -10.80 7.68 6.20
CA LYS A 129 -11.03 9.07 6.60
C LYS A 129 -10.26 9.43 7.86
N GLN A 130 -10.20 8.50 8.82
CA GLN A 130 -9.41 8.71 10.04
C GLN A 130 -7.93 8.89 9.72
N VAL A 131 -7.38 8.02 8.88
CA VAL A 131 -5.96 8.09 8.50
C VAL A 131 -5.67 9.39 7.76
N VAL A 132 -6.49 9.77 6.79
CA VAL A 132 -6.31 11.02 6.04
C VAL A 132 -6.35 12.22 6.98
N GLY A 133 -7.29 12.24 7.93
CA GLY A 133 -7.38 13.31 8.91
C GLY A 133 -6.15 13.45 9.79
N MET A 134 -5.51 12.33 10.12
CA MET A 134 -4.29 12.32 10.93
C MET A 134 -3.05 12.76 10.15
N THR A 135 -3.08 12.72 8.82
CA THR A 135 -1.94 13.10 7.97
C THR A 135 -1.98 14.55 7.51
N GLU A 136 -3.05 15.24 7.79
CA GLU A 136 -3.21 16.67 7.43
C GLU A 136 -2.42 17.61 8.33
#